data_e79d16e7fae273f476eaabe1e03bc9ec
#
_entry.id   e79d16e7fae273f476eaabe1e03bc9ec
#
_cell.length_a   1.000
_cell.length_b   1.000
_cell.length_c   1.000
_cell.angle_alpha   90.00
_cell.angle_beta   90.00
_cell.angle_gamma   90.00
#
_symmetry.space_group_name_H-M   'P 1'
#
loop_
_entity.id
_entity.type
_entity.pdbx_description
1 polymer ?
#
loop_
_entity_poly.entity_id
_entity_poly.type
_entity_poly.pdbx_seq_one_letter_code
_entity_poly.pdbx_strand_id
1 'polypeptide(L)'
;TGRVSPHTPLQITLADPSNIRSISVGVRRNNVVTPIFQRHFEEYLPQRTVEVSLKNAGLREGAFELEIKATDASLAGFGQGNTRTEVLAMRLDTQPPRISVKTLPPSVRRGGAAAIRYTIDEEVTQSGVLVAGYFVPGFLQKDGSYICFFPFPYTMTAVEYKNAVELTATDMAGNVTRSRLGLLAYERNFKSDTINISDNFLASVNSKLGYLAPNAANQLEGYLYINNQVRAANVETLRALRKDTAAAMLWDGMFQRLPRSAARAGFGDHRYFTYQGKQVGESYHLGFDLASVRNA
;
A
#
# COMPACT_ATOMS: atom_id res chain seq x y z
N THR A 1 -15.33 -22.74 3.61
CA THR A 1 -14.13 -23.46 3.15
C THR A 1 -13.04 -22.44 2.91
N GLY A 2 -11.99 -22.42 3.75
CA GLY A 2 -10.86 -21.51 3.59
C GLY A 2 -9.89 -22.02 2.53
N ARG A 3 -9.39 -21.14 1.61
CA ARG A 3 -8.25 -21.41 0.76
C ARG A 3 -6.98 -21.04 1.52
N VAL A 4 -5.94 -21.84 1.43
CA VAL A 4 -4.68 -21.65 2.16
C VAL A 4 -3.50 -22.05 1.29
N SER A 5 -2.41 -21.31 1.42
CA SER A 5 -1.14 -21.60 0.77
C SER A 5 -0.18 -22.30 1.74
N PRO A 6 0.69 -23.20 1.27
CA PRO A 6 1.74 -23.75 2.11
C PRO A 6 2.80 -22.71 2.51
N HIS A 7 2.85 -21.57 1.81
CA HIS A 7 3.83 -20.50 2.02
C HIS A 7 3.37 -19.45 3.04
N THR A 8 2.07 -19.40 3.35
CA THR A 8 1.48 -18.45 4.29
C THR A 8 1.07 -19.19 5.54
N PRO A 9 1.66 -18.91 6.72
CA PRO A 9 1.26 -19.54 7.96
C PRO A 9 -0.20 -19.25 8.32
N LEU A 10 -0.90 -20.25 8.84
CA LEU A 10 -2.23 -20.07 9.41
C LEU A 10 -2.10 -19.37 10.76
N GLN A 11 -2.84 -18.29 10.97
CA GLN A 11 -2.99 -17.69 12.29
C GLN A 11 -4.24 -18.24 12.97
N ILE A 12 -4.06 -18.92 14.11
CA ILE A 12 -5.13 -19.50 14.90
C ILE A 12 -5.19 -18.75 16.23
N THR A 13 -6.30 -18.07 16.46
CA THR A 13 -6.56 -17.38 17.73
C THR A 13 -7.51 -18.22 18.57
N LEU A 14 -7.08 -18.53 19.80
CA LEU A 14 -7.83 -19.24 20.82
C LEU A 14 -8.24 -18.24 21.90
N ALA A 15 -9.47 -18.37 22.40
CA ALA A 15 -9.96 -17.58 23.51
C ALA A 15 -10.80 -18.45 24.44
N ASP A 16 -10.49 -18.43 25.74
CA ASP A 16 -11.23 -19.12 26.80
C ASP A 16 -11.04 -18.44 28.15
N PRO A 17 -12.11 -18.14 28.91
CA PRO A 17 -12.02 -17.52 30.25
C PRO A 17 -11.20 -18.33 31.25
N SER A 18 -11.13 -19.65 31.09
CA SER A 18 -10.37 -20.56 31.97
C SER A 18 -8.90 -20.67 31.57
N ASN A 19 -8.43 -19.76 30.68
CA ASN A 19 -7.09 -19.74 30.10
C ASN A 19 -6.78 -20.94 29.17
N ILE A 20 -5.87 -20.72 28.23
CA ILE A 20 -5.47 -21.75 27.27
C ILE A 20 -4.22 -22.48 27.77
N ARG A 21 -4.31 -23.80 27.88
CA ARG A 21 -3.22 -24.71 28.32
C ARG A 21 -2.43 -25.23 27.11
N SER A 22 -3.12 -25.73 26.09
CA SER A 22 -2.44 -26.33 24.93
C SER A 22 -3.26 -26.26 23.66
N ILE A 23 -2.57 -26.41 22.55
CA ILE A 23 -3.15 -26.56 21.22
C ILE A 23 -2.44 -27.69 20.47
N SER A 24 -3.21 -28.48 19.73
CA SER A 24 -2.73 -29.44 18.74
C SER A 24 -3.47 -29.18 17.42
N VAL A 25 -2.71 -29.12 16.31
CA VAL A 25 -3.27 -28.98 14.96
C VAL A 25 -2.79 -30.15 14.13
N GLY A 26 -3.69 -30.80 13.43
CA GLY A 26 -3.38 -31.95 12.60
C GLY A 26 -4.17 -31.96 11.28
N VAL A 27 -3.64 -32.66 10.30
CA VAL A 27 -4.34 -32.96 9.05
C VAL A 27 -5.11 -34.25 9.22
N ARG A 28 -6.42 -34.20 8.99
CA ARG A 28 -7.32 -35.34 9.09
C ARG A 28 -7.52 -35.98 7.72
N ARG A 29 -7.26 -37.30 7.63
CA ARG A 29 -7.51 -38.12 6.44
C ARG A 29 -8.08 -39.46 6.86
N ASN A 30 -9.22 -39.85 6.30
CA ASN A 30 -9.86 -41.15 6.61
C ASN A 30 -9.94 -41.43 8.11
N ASN A 31 -10.38 -40.46 8.92
CA ASN A 31 -10.44 -40.50 10.38
C ASN A 31 -9.09 -40.62 11.12
N VAL A 32 -7.99 -40.58 10.43
CA VAL A 32 -6.65 -40.54 11.04
C VAL A 32 -6.16 -39.10 11.04
N VAL A 33 -5.73 -38.60 12.18
CA VAL A 33 -5.18 -37.25 12.37
C VAL A 33 -3.67 -37.36 12.45
N THR A 34 -2.99 -36.72 11.49
CA THR A 34 -1.53 -36.57 11.52
C THR A 34 -1.21 -35.21 12.11
N PRO A 35 -0.59 -35.12 13.28
CA PRO A 35 -0.27 -33.86 13.90
C PRO A 35 0.81 -33.12 13.10
N ILE A 36 0.60 -31.81 12.88
CA ILE A 36 1.53 -30.92 12.19
C ILE A 36 2.06 -29.80 13.09
N PHE A 37 1.36 -29.53 14.19
CA PHE A 37 1.75 -28.54 15.17
C PHE A 37 1.20 -28.93 16.54
N GLN A 38 2.03 -28.84 17.59
CA GLN A 38 1.61 -29.03 18.98
C GLN A 38 2.36 -28.03 19.86
N ARG A 39 1.64 -27.42 20.79
CA ARG A 39 2.21 -26.51 21.75
C ARG A 39 1.51 -26.61 23.09
N HIS A 40 2.29 -26.79 24.14
CA HIS A 40 1.88 -26.59 25.53
C HIS A 40 2.39 -25.25 26.00
N PHE A 41 1.55 -24.45 26.68
CA PHE A 41 1.94 -23.11 27.11
C PHE A 41 2.42 -23.21 28.56
N GLU A 42 3.54 -22.56 28.87
CA GLU A 42 4.08 -22.48 30.25
C GLU A 42 3.26 -21.50 31.08
N GLU A 43 2.80 -20.42 30.47
CA GLU A 43 1.93 -19.40 31.04
C GLU A 43 0.53 -19.54 30.46
N TYR A 44 -0.48 -19.65 31.30
CA TYR A 44 -1.87 -19.78 30.86
C TYR A 44 -2.51 -18.40 30.77
N LEU A 45 -2.95 -18.01 29.57
CA LEU A 45 -3.63 -16.75 29.28
C LEU A 45 -5.00 -17.01 28.65
N PRO A 46 -5.95 -16.07 28.84
CA PRO A 46 -7.31 -16.23 28.30
C PRO A 46 -7.38 -16.13 26.78
N GLN A 47 -6.35 -15.59 26.15
CA GLN A 47 -6.24 -15.50 24.70
C GLN A 47 -4.82 -15.82 24.24
N ARG A 48 -4.71 -16.60 23.15
CA ARG A 48 -3.45 -16.97 22.50
C ARG A 48 -3.62 -16.97 20.99
N THR A 49 -2.61 -16.48 20.29
CA THR A 49 -2.50 -16.61 18.84
C THR A 49 -1.25 -17.43 18.53
N VAL A 50 -1.40 -18.43 17.66
CA VAL A 50 -0.30 -19.27 17.17
C VAL A 50 -0.24 -19.23 15.65
N GLU A 51 0.96 -19.35 15.11
CA GLU A 51 1.21 -19.50 13.68
C GLU A 51 1.52 -20.96 13.36
N VAL A 52 0.79 -21.53 12.42
CA VAL A 52 0.92 -22.93 12.00
C VAL A 52 1.30 -22.99 10.53
N SER A 53 2.48 -23.51 10.24
CA SER A 53 2.97 -23.69 8.87
C SER A 53 2.44 -25.00 8.28
N LEU A 54 1.91 -24.92 7.05
CA LEU A 54 1.49 -26.09 6.28
C LEU A 54 2.60 -26.63 5.36
N LYS A 55 3.76 -25.97 5.29
CA LYS A 55 4.85 -26.29 4.35
C LYS A 55 5.29 -27.76 4.40
N ASN A 56 5.34 -28.34 5.60
CA ASN A 56 5.82 -29.71 5.82
C ASN A 56 4.69 -30.68 6.17
N ALA A 57 3.43 -30.32 5.94
CA ALA A 57 2.26 -31.11 6.31
C ALA A 57 1.99 -32.29 5.33
N GLY A 58 2.82 -32.48 4.30
CA GLY A 58 2.63 -33.54 3.29
C GLY A 58 1.31 -33.41 2.53
N LEU A 59 0.75 -32.19 2.44
CA LEU A 59 -0.48 -31.90 1.72
C LEU A 59 -0.21 -31.81 0.22
N ARG A 60 -1.21 -32.22 -0.57
CA ARG A 60 -1.27 -32.01 -2.00
C ARG A 60 -2.33 -30.96 -2.31
N GLU A 61 -2.21 -30.34 -3.48
CA GLU A 61 -3.23 -29.45 -4.06
C GLU A 61 -4.64 -30.03 -3.89
N GLY A 62 -5.61 -29.24 -3.43
CA GLY A 62 -6.99 -29.66 -3.26
C GLY A 62 -7.53 -29.63 -1.84
N ALA A 63 -8.67 -30.29 -1.64
CA ALA A 63 -9.39 -30.29 -0.37
C ALA A 63 -8.69 -31.15 0.69
N PHE A 64 -8.73 -30.69 1.94
CA PHE A 64 -8.29 -31.43 3.12
C PHE A 64 -9.08 -30.96 4.37
N GLU A 65 -8.98 -31.72 5.44
CA GLU A 65 -9.55 -31.34 6.73
C GLU A 65 -8.44 -31.01 7.72
N LEU A 66 -8.59 -29.88 8.39
CA LEU A 66 -7.72 -29.44 9.49
C LEU A 66 -8.44 -29.65 10.81
N GLU A 67 -7.88 -30.50 11.69
CA GLU A 67 -8.38 -30.67 13.05
C GLU A 67 -7.58 -29.79 14.01
N ILE A 68 -8.29 -28.94 14.75
CA ILE A 68 -7.72 -28.09 15.79
C ILE A 68 -8.29 -28.55 17.12
N LYS A 69 -7.40 -28.91 18.04
CA LYS A 69 -7.76 -29.33 19.39
C LYS A 69 -7.12 -28.39 20.40
N ALA A 70 -7.95 -27.72 21.21
CA ALA A 70 -7.49 -26.79 22.24
C ALA A 70 -7.96 -27.26 23.60
N THR A 71 -7.11 -27.19 24.61
CA THR A 71 -7.41 -27.55 25.98
C THR A 71 -7.22 -26.36 26.90
N ASP A 72 -8.20 -26.09 27.77
CA ASP A 72 -8.13 -25.02 28.76
C ASP A 72 -7.36 -25.47 30.04
N ALA A 73 -7.17 -24.52 30.96
CA ALA A 73 -6.49 -24.75 32.23
C ALA A 73 -7.45 -24.93 33.43
N SER A 74 -8.74 -25.22 33.16
CA SER A 74 -9.73 -25.42 34.20
C SER A 74 -9.43 -26.70 35.02
N LEU A 75 -10.07 -26.81 36.19
CA LEU A 75 -9.99 -28.01 37.05
C LEU A 75 -10.89 -29.15 36.57
N ALA A 76 -11.59 -29.00 35.45
CA ALA A 76 -12.40 -30.07 34.86
C ALA A 76 -11.58 -31.34 34.60
N GLY A 77 -12.21 -32.51 34.71
CA GLY A 77 -11.54 -33.79 34.49
C GLY A 77 -10.36 -34.06 35.46
N PHE A 78 -10.50 -33.70 36.73
CA PHE A 78 -9.44 -33.81 37.73
C PHE A 78 -8.18 -32.99 37.38
N GLY A 79 -8.38 -31.78 36.84
CA GLY A 79 -7.31 -30.87 36.48
C GLY A 79 -6.75 -31.11 35.08
N GLN A 80 -7.38 -31.92 34.26
CA GLN A 80 -6.99 -32.13 32.85
C GLN A 80 -7.49 -31.02 31.93
N GLY A 81 -8.51 -30.24 32.36
CA GLY A 81 -9.12 -29.16 31.57
C GLY A 81 -10.20 -29.67 30.62
N ASN A 82 -10.94 -28.75 30.03
CA ASN A 82 -11.86 -29.08 28.96
C ASN A 82 -11.13 -29.00 27.60
N THR A 83 -11.49 -29.91 26.71
CA THR A 83 -10.92 -29.94 25.36
C THR A 83 -12.02 -29.68 24.34
N ARG A 84 -11.81 -28.70 23.48
CA ARG A 84 -12.63 -28.42 22.30
C ARG A 84 -11.89 -28.87 21.04
N THR A 85 -12.62 -29.55 20.17
CA THR A 85 -12.11 -29.99 18.87
C THR A 85 -12.96 -29.36 17.76
N GLU A 86 -12.29 -28.71 16.81
CA GLU A 86 -12.89 -28.15 15.63
C GLU A 86 -12.29 -28.84 14.41
N VAL A 87 -13.13 -29.17 13.41
CA VAL A 87 -12.69 -29.70 12.12
C VAL A 87 -13.11 -28.73 11.02
N LEU A 88 -12.12 -28.19 10.33
CA LEU A 88 -12.31 -27.19 9.29
C LEU A 88 -12.04 -27.82 7.93
N ALA A 89 -13.03 -27.72 7.02
CA ALA A 89 -12.83 -28.06 5.62
C ALA A 89 -12.01 -26.94 4.93
N MET A 90 -10.84 -27.27 4.46
CA MET A 90 -9.88 -26.36 3.84
C MET A 90 -9.54 -26.81 2.42
N ARG A 91 -8.99 -25.91 1.63
CA ARG A 91 -8.42 -26.20 0.32
C ARG A 91 -7.02 -25.65 0.24
N LEU A 92 -6.05 -26.54 0.01
CA LEU A 92 -4.69 -26.16 -0.30
C LEU A 92 -4.65 -25.64 -1.74
N ASP A 93 -4.08 -24.48 -1.91
CA ASP A 93 -3.85 -23.83 -3.19
C ASP A 93 -2.37 -23.44 -3.28
N THR A 94 -1.66 -24.02 -4.25
CA THR A 94 -0.22 -23.82 -4.44
C THR A 94 0.09 -23.02 -5.69
N GLN A 95 -0.94 -22.68 -6.48
CA GLN A 95 -0.79 -22.00 -7.74
C GLN A 95 -0.98 -20.50 -7.58
N PRO A 96 0.02 -19.67 -7.86
CA PRO A 96 -0.17 -18.23 -7.85
C PRO A 96 -1.01 -17.77 -9.05
N PRO A 97 -1.75 -16.65 -8.92
CA PRO A 97 -2.61 -16.14 -9.96
C PRO A 97 -1.81 -15.73 -11.20
N ARG A 98 -2.37 -15.93 -12.40
CA ARG A 98 -1.74 -15.53 -13.66
C ARG A 98 -2.27 -14.17 -14.11
N ILE A 99 -1.34 -13.28 -14.39
CA ILE A 99 -1.65 -11.93 -14.84
C ILE A 99 -1.39 -11.81 -16.34
N SER A 100 -2.38 -11.28 -17.07
CA SER A 100 -2.27 -11.02 -18.52
C SER A 100 -2.41 -9.52 -18.78
N VAL A 101 -1.33 -8.87 -19.19
CA VAL A 101 -1.31 -7.45 -19.55
C VAL A 101 -2.05 -7.24 -20.87
N LYS A 102 -3.04 -6.35 -20.88
CA LYS A 102 -3.84 -5.98 -22.06
C LYS A 102 -3.30 -4.71 -22.72
N THR A 103 -3.03 -3.70 -21.91
CA THR A 103 -2.46 -2.44 -22.37
C THR A 103 -1.44 -1.92 -21.38
N LEU A 104 -0.30 -1.49 -21.92
CA LEU A 104 0.77 -0.82 -21.20
C LEU A 104 1.37 0.24 -22.14
N PRO A 105 1.57 1.49 -21.72
CA PRO A 105 2.27 2.45 -22.55
C PRO A 105 3.71 1.97 -22.78
N PRO A 106 4.30 2.24 -23.97
CA PRO A 106 5.66 1.80 -24.28
C PRO A 106 6.71 2.49 -23.39
N SER A 107 6.37 3.64 -22.83
CA SER A 107 7.31 4.40 -22.02
C SER A 107 6.63 5.31 -21.01
N VAL A 108 7.42 5.73 -20.01
CA VAL A 108 7.06 6.75 -19.03
C VAL A 108 8.27 7.65 -18.77
N ARG A 109 8.01 8.92 -18.45
CA ARG A 109 9.06 9.89 -18.09
C ARG A 109 9.07 10.14 -16.59
N ARG A 110 10.24 10.38 -16.04
CA ARG A 110 10.46 10.77 -14.64
C ARG A 110 9.52 11.91 -14.23
N GLY A 111 8.83 11.76 -13.09
CA GLY A 111 7.79 12.69 -12.63
C GLY A 111 6.46 12.59 -13.37
N GLY A 112 6.30 11.60 -14.25
CA GLY A 112 5.03 11.29 -14.92
C GLY A 112 4.29 10.13 -14.27
N ALA A 113 3.25 9.66 -14.95
CA ALA A 113 2.47 8.49 -14.57
C ALA A 113 2.19 7.62 -15.80
N ALA A 114 1.92 6.35 -15.56
CA ALA A 114 1.49 5.37 -16.54
C ALA A 114 0.19 4.71 -16.10
N ALA A 115 -0.59 4.21 -17.06
CA ALA A 115 -1.77 3.39 -16.82
C ALA A 115 -1.54 2.00 -17.40
N ILE A 116 -1.85 0.97 -16.64
CA ILE A 116 -1.84 -0.42 -17.10
C ILE A 116 -3.25 -1.01 -17.00
N ARG A 117 -3.64 -1.77 -18.02
CA ARG A 117 -4.85 -2.61 -17.99
C ARG A 117 -4.45 -4.07 -18.10
N TYR A 118 -4.98 -4.91 -17.24
CA TYR A 118 -4.64 -6.32 -17.16
C TYR A 118 -5.84 -7.15 -16.70
N THR A 119 -5.77 -8.47 -16.90
CA THR A 119 -6.73 -9.44 -16.38
C THR A 119 -6.01 -10.46 -15.51
N ILE A 120 -6.74 -11.07 -14.58
CA ILE A 120 -6.26 -12.13 -13.70
C ILE A 120 -7.21 -13.31 -13.88
N ASP A 121 -6.68 -14.53 -13.89
CA ASP A 121 -7.43 -15.76 -14.22
C ASP A 121 -8.25 -16.30 -13.05
N GLU A 122 -8.10 -15.72 -11.86
CA GLU A 122 -8.81 -16.10 -10.65
C GLU A 122 -9.13 -14.92 -9.73
N GLU A 123 -9.86 -15.18 -8.66
CA GLU A 123 -10.17 -14.21 -7.61
C GLU A 123 -8.94 -13.88 -6.76
N VAL A 124 -8.72 -12.60 -6.52
CA VAL A 124 -7.56 -12.10 -5.78
C VAL A 124 -7.98 -11.19 -4.63
N THR A 125 -7.20 -11.23 -3.55
CA THR A 125 -7.36 -10.32 -2.41
C THR A 125 -6.86 -8.92 -2.73
N GLN A 126 -5.82 -8.83 -3.57
CA GLN A 126 -5.26 -7.56 -4.04
C GLN A 126 -4.49 -7.75 -5.34
N SER A 127 -4.51 -6.72 -6.18
CA SER A 127 -3.63 -6.62 -7.34
C SER A 127 -3.29 -5.17 -7.62
N GLY A 128 -2.14 -4.91 -8.26
CA GLY A 128 -1.68 -3.57 -8.56
C GLY A 128 -0.21 -3.52 -8.93
N VAL A 129 0.36 -2.33 -8.90
CA VAL A 129 1.76 -2.09 -9.23
C VAL A 129 2.55 -1.72 -7.99
N LEU A 130 3.67 -2.39 -7.78
CA LEU A 130 4.69 -1.99 -6.81
C LEU A 130 5.67 -1.03 -7.47
N VAL A 131 5.91 0.12 -6.85
CA VAL A 131 6.96 1.07 -7.24
C VAL A 131 7.88 1.28 -6.05
N ALA A 132 9.08 0.74 -6.09
CA ALA A 132 10.03 0.76 -4.98
C ALA A 132 9.42 0.30 -3.64
N GLY A 133 8.65 -0.78 -3.67
CA GLY A 133 7.96 -1.33 -2.50
C GLY A 133 6.65 -0.62 -2.12
N TYR A 134 6.35 0.52 -2.75
CA TYR A 134 5.09 1.21 -2.55
C TYR A 134 3.99 0.60 -3.42
N PHE A 135 2.94 0.09 -2.80
CA PHE A 135 1.83 -0.54 -3.51
C PHE A 135 0.81 0.48 -4.01
N VAL A 136 0.54 0.42 -5.31
CA VAL A 136 -0.51 1.19 -5.99
C VAL A 136 -1.59 0.22 -6.44
N PRO A 137 -2.82 0.33 -5.91
CA PRO A 137 -3.87 -0.64 -6.18
C PRO A 137 -4.37 -0.57 -7.63
N GLY A 138 -4.70 -1.73 -8.18
CA GLY A 138 -5.49 -1.88 -9.38
C GLY A 138 -6.98 -1.97 -9.04
N PHE A 139 -7.83 -1.40 -9.87
CA PHE A 139 -9.27 -1.36 -9.69
C PHE A 139 -9.99 -2.23 -10.70
N LEU A 140 -10.79 -3.19 -10.20
CA LEU A 140 -11.59 -4.09 -11.03
C LEU A 140 -12.67 -3.30 -11.79
N GLN A 141 -12.74 -3.49 -13.09
CA GLN A 141 -13.70 -2.87 -13.98
C GLN A 141 -14.85 -3.82 -14.29
N LYS A 142 -15.95 -3.28 -14.83
CA LYS A 142 -17.16 -4.05 -15.17
C LYS A 142 -16.93 -5.18 -16.18
N ASP A 143 -15.90 -5.08 -16.99
CA ASP A 143 -15.51 -6.09 -18.00
C ASP A 143 -14.54 -7.16 -17.48
N GLY A 144 -14.30 -7.20 -16.17
CA GLY A 144 -13.39 -8.14 -15.53
C GLY A 144 -11.91 -7.79 -15.65
N SER A 145 -11.55 -6.67 -16.29
CA SER A 145 -10.17 -6.19 -16.30
C SER A 145 -9.88 -5.32 -15.07
N TYR A 146 -8.61 -5.19 -14.74
CA TYR A 146 -8.11 -4.23 -13.75
C TYR A 146 -7.45 -3.05 -14.44
N ILE A 147 -7.60 -1.86 -13.89
CA ILE A 147 -6.86 -0.65 -14.29
C ILE A 147 -6.07 -0.16 -13.10
N CYS A 148 -4.77 0.11 -13.29
CA CYS A 148 -3.90 0.72 -12.30
C CYS A 148 -3.18 1.93 -12.90
N PHE A 149 -3.25 3.07 -12.20
CA PHE A 149 -2.47 4.28 -12.52
C PHE A 149 -1.31 4.37 -11.55
N PHE A 150 -0.08 4.32 -12.03
CA PHE A 150 1.09 4.28 -11.17
C PHE A 150 2.13 5.34 -11.58
N PRO A 151 2.84 5.95 -10.61
CA PRO A 151 3.78 7.03 -10.87
C PRO A 151 5.16 6.52 -11.29
N PHE A 152 5.89 7.37 -12.02
CA PHE A 152 7.35 7.37 -11.98
C PHE A 152 7.81 8.53 -11.09
N PRO A 153 8.20 8.26 -9.83
CA PRO A 153 8.55 9.30 -8.87
C PRO A 153 9.67 10.23 -9.39
N TYR A 154 9.53 11.51 -9.17
CA TYR A 154 10.56 12.50 -9.54
C TYR A 154 11.87 12.33 -8.75
N THR A 155 11.83 11.64 -7.64
CA THR A 155 12.98 11.33 -6.77
C THR A 155 13.79 10.12 -7.22
N MET A 156 13.31 9.33 -8.21
CA MET A 156 13.97 8.14 -8.71
C MET A 156 14.59 8.40 -10.09
N THR A 157 15.73 7.78 -10.35
CA THR A 157 16.32 7.71 -11.70
C THR A 157 15.62 6.67 -12.57
N ALA A 158 15.80 6.74 -13.88
CA ALA A 158 15.24 5.76 -14.82
C ALA A 158 15.80 4.34 -14.59
N VAL A 159 17.05 4.23 -14.15
CA VAL A 159 17.68 2.94 -13.84
C VAL A 159 17.08 2.31 -12.60
N GLU A 160 16.92 3.08 -11.53
CA GLU A 160 16.25 2.62 -10.29
C GLU A 160 14.82 2.19 -10.58
N TYR A 161 14.07 3.01 -11.33
CA TYR A 161 12.67 2.75 -11.65
C TYR A 161 12.47 1.44 -12.40
N LYS A 162 13.26 1.16 -13.45
CA LYS A 162 13.18 -0.10 -14.21
C LYS A 162 13.33 -1.35 -13.36
N ASN A 163 14.11 -1.26 -12.29
CA ASN A 163 14.39 -2.37 -11.38
C ASN A 163 13.39 -2.46 -10.22
N ALA A 164 12.60 -1.40 -10.03
CA ALA A 164 11.73 -1.24 -8.86
C ALA A 164 10.24 -1.25 -9.19
N VAL A 165 9.85 -1.41 -10.47
CA VAL A 165 8.45 -1.42 -10.89
C VAL A 165 8.00 -2.83 -11.29
N GLU A 166 7.00 -3.35 -10.56
CA GLU A 166 6.48 -4.71 -10.73
C GLU A 166 4.95 -4.71 -10.69
N LEU A 167 4.32 -5.48 -11.56
CA LEU A 167 2.91 -5.83 -11.47
C LEU A 167 2.77 -7.02 -10.52
N THR A 168 1.84 -6.96 -9.58
CA THR A 168 1.64 -8.00 -8.57
C THR A 168 0.17 -8.34 -8.38
N ALA A 169 -0.10 -9.58 -8.01
CA ALA A 169 -1.40 -10.05 -7.56
C ALA A 169 -1.23 -11.09 -6.46
N THR A 170 -2.16 -11.09 -5.50
CA THR A 170 -2.23 -12.06 -4.41
C THR A 170 -3.60 -12.71 -4.43
N ASP A 171 -3.66 -14.04 -4.52
CA ASP A 171 -4.91 -14.80 -4.51
C ASP A 171 -5.55 -14.90 -3.10
N MET A 172 -6.66 -15.63 -3.02
CA MET A 172 -7.38 -15.87 -1.77
C MET A 172 -6.64 -16.82 -0.81
N ALA A 173 -5.65 -17.55 -1.29
CA ALA A 173 -4.79 -18.44 -0.50
C ALA A 173 -3.52 -17.74 0.01
N GLY A 174 -3.21 -16.57 -0.51
CA GLY A 174 -1.99 -15.82 -0.21
C GLY A 174 -0.82 -16.13 -1.12
N ASN A 175 -1.02 -16.85 -2.25
CA ASN A 175 0.03 -17.01 -3.26
C ASN A 175 0.21 -15.71 -4.04
N VAL A 176 1.46 -15.36 -4.36
CA VAL A 176 1.80 -14.06 -4.94
C VAL A 176 2.48 -14.24 -6.29
N THR A 177 1.94 -13.58 -7.29
CA THR A 177 2.63 -13.36 -8.58
C THR A 177 3.26 -11.99 -8.59
N ARG A 178 4.51 -11.92 -9.10
CA ARG A 178 5.21 -10.67 -9.41
C ARG A 178 5.80 -10.75 -10.80
N SER A 179 5.59 -9.71 -11.58
CA SER A 179 6.07 -9.60 -12.96
C SER A 179 6.62 -8.21 -13.22
N ARG A 180 7.84 -8.13 -13.73
CA ARG A 180 8.42 -6.83 -14.15
C ARG A 180 7.64 -6.26 -15.31
N LEU A 181 7.44 -4.96 -15.30
CA LEU A 181 6.80 -4.25 -16.41
C LEU A 181 7.83 -3.87 -17.47
N GLY A 182 7.60 -4.34 -18.70
CA GLY A 182 8.47 -4.09 -19.85
C GLY A 182 8.28 -2.70 -20.47
N LEU A 183 8.26 -1.62 -19.66
CA LEU A 183 8.16 -0.25 -20.18
C LEU A 183 9.50 0.47 -20.16
N LEU A 184 9.70 1.38 -21.11
CA LEU A 184 10.89 2.23 -21.16
C LEU A 184 10.73 3.39 -20.17
N ALA A 185 11.75 3.62 -19.35
CA ALA A 185 11.82 4.75 -18.45
C ALA A 185 12.80 5.78 -18.97
N TYR A 186 12.35 7.03 -19.12
CA TYR A 186 13.16 8.14 -19.58
C TYR A 186 13.39 9.15 -18.48
N GLU A 187 14.63 9.64 -18.39
CA GLU A 187 14.96 10.76 -17.53
C GLU A 187 14.25 12.04 -17.96
N ARG A 188 14.04 12.91 -17.01
CA ARG A 188 13.57 14.28 -17.19
C ARG A 188 14.38 15.20 -16.29
N ASN A 189 14.91 16.27 -16.87
CA ASN A 189 15.51 17.35 -16.11
C ASN A 189 14.39 18.29 -15.62
N PHE A 190 14.35 18.53 -14.33
CA PHE A 190 13.46 19.50 -13.71
C PHE A 190 14.16 20.86 -13.63
N LYS A 191 13.38 21.92 -13.76
CA LYS A 191 13.91 23.28 -13.58
C LYS A 191 14.31 23.48 -12.13
N SER A 192 15.30 24.34 -11.93
CA SER A 192 15.75 24.76 -10.63
C SER A 192 15.76 26.28 -10.60
N ASP A 193 15.06 26.89 -9.66
CA ASP A 193 14.92 28.33 -9.49
C ASP A 193 15.28 28.74 -8.07
N THR A 194 15.89 29.94 -7.94
CA THR A 194 16.12 30.56 -6.65
C THR A 194 15.14 31.73 -6.47
N ILE A 195 14.36 31.69 -5.41
CA ILE A 195 13.37 32.71 -5.06
C ILE A 195 13.89 33.51 -3.88
N ASN A 196 14.10 34.80 -4.09
CA ASN A 196 14.44 35.71 -3.00
C ASN A 196 13.17 36.17 -2.29
N ILE A 197 13.06 35.83 -1.00
CA ILE A 197 11.95 36.20 -0.13
C ILE A 197 12.20 37.62 0.39
N SER A 198 11.24 38.53 0.17
CA SER A 198 11.30 39.89 0.69
C SER A 198 10.47 40.05 1.98
N ASP A 199 10.76 41.09 2.76
CA ASP A 199 10.01 41.43 3.95
C ASP A 199 8.53 41.70 3.63
N ASN A 200 8.23 42.34 2.52
CA ASN A 200 6.86 42.56 2.05
C ASN A 200 6.13 41.27 1.75
N PHE A 201 6.83 40.29 1.16
CA PHE A 201 6.26 38.96 0.94
C PHE A 201 5.96 38.26 2.27
N LEU A 202 6.92 38.25 3.19
CA LEU A 202 6.73 37.66 4.53
C LEU A 202 5.55 38.35 5.29
N ALA A 203 5.47 39.64 5.25
CA ALA A 203 4.34 40.38 5.85
C ALA A 203 3.00 39.99 5.21
N SER A 204 2.95 39.89 3.89
CA SER A 204 1.75 39.44 3.16
C SER A 204 1.33 38.02 3.49
N VAL A 205 2.27 37.08 3.59
CA VAL A 205 1.97 35.70 4.00
C VAL A 205 1.49 35.66 5.45
N ASN A 206 2.20 36.34 6.34
CA ASN A 206 1.88 36.35 7.77
C ASN A 206 0.51 36.96 8.06
N SER A 207 0.13 38.04 7.35
CA SER A 207 -1.20 38.63 7.48
C SER A 207 -2.36 37.70 7.11
N LYS A 208 -2.13 36.79 6.16
CA LYS A 208 -3.14 35.84 5.64
C LYS A 208 -3.11 34.48 6.33
N LEU A 209 -1.95 34.00 6.70
CA LEU A 209 -1.73 32.61 7.13
C LEU A 209 -1.01 32.50 8.48
N GLY A 210 -0.63 33.63 9.13
CA GLY A 210 0.12 33.63 10.38
C GLY A 210 -0.59 32.88 11.53
N TYR A 211 -1.91 32.81 11.50
CA TYR A 211 -2.69 32.01 12.46
C TYR A 211 -2.36 30.51 12.44
N LEU A 212 -1.74 30.00 11.36
CA LEU A 212 -1.26 28.61 11.25
C LEU A 212 0.07 28.39 11.96
N ALA A 213 0.78 29.44 12.35
CA ALA A 213 2.07 29.40 13.03
C ALA A 213 2.06 30.27 14.29
N PRO A 214 1.16 30.04 15.29
CA PRO A 214 0.93 30.96 16.40
C PRO A 214 2.14 31.11 17.32
N ASN A 215 3.08 30.18 17.32
CA ASN A 215 4.26 30.18 18.19
C ASN A 215 5.53 30.69 17.48
N ALA A 216 5.43 31.18 16.23
CA ALA A 216 6.59 31.68 15.51
C ALA A 216 7.13 32.98 16.12
N ALA A 217 8.44 33.04 16.37
CA ALA A 217 9.08 34.19 16.97
C ALA A 217 9.17 35.40 16.00
N ASN A 218 9.12 35.17 14.71
CA ASN A 218 9.18 36.20 13.67
C ASN A 218 8.51 35.70 12.36
N GLN A 219 8.36 36.65 11.41
CA GLN A 219 7.65 36.35 10.14
C GLN A 219 8.36 35.31 9.28
N LEU A 220 9.68 35.24 9.28
CA LEU A 220 10.44 34.22 8.53
C LEU A 220 10.20 32.84 9.12
N GLU A 221 10.26 32.69 10.44
CA GLU A 221 9.98 31.43 11.13
C GLU A 221 8.55 30.97 10.87
N GLY A 222 7.58 31.88 10.92
CA GLY A 222 6.18 31.59 10.58
C GLY A 222 6.04 31.07 9.14
N TYR A 223 6.66 31.74 8.19
CA TYR A 223 6.67 31.28 6.79
C TYR A 223 7.29 29.89 6.64
N LEU A 224 8.44 29.63 7.24
CA LEU A 224 9.12 28.33 7.16
C LEU A 224 8.30 27.22 7.81
N TYR A 225 7.66 27.50 8.95
CA TYR A 225 6.75 26.57 9.59
C TYR A 225 5.57 26.20 8.66
N ILE A 226 4.91 27.19 8.07
CA ILE A 226 3.80 26.98 7.14
C ILE A 226 4.25 26.19 5.91
N ASN A 227 5.39 26.59 5.34
CA ASN A 227 5.90 25.95 4.12
C ASN A 227 6.40 24.51 4.32
N ASN A 228 6.77 24.12 5.53
CA ASN A 228 7.25 22.80 5.87
C ASN A 228 6.20 21.97 6.61
N GLN A 229 5.85 22.30 7.84
CA GLN A 229 5.00 21.49 8.71
C GLN A 229 3.54 21.48 8.26
N VAL A 230 2.95 22.66 7.99
CA VAL A 230 1.55 22.73 7.56
C VAL A 230 1.38 22.08 6.19
N ARG A 231 2.33 22.30 5.27
CA ARG A 231 2.31 21.66 3.96
C ARG A 231 2.46 20.13 4.07
N ALA A 232 3.35 19.63 4.93
CA ALA A 232 3.49 18.19 5.16
C ALA A 232 2.20 17.57 5.70
N ALA A 233 1.54 18.22 6.66
CA ALA A 233 0.25 17.78 7.19
C ALA A 233 -0.84 17.75 6.11
N ASN A 234 -0.90 18.75 5.24
CA ASN A 234 -1.83 18.78 4.11
C ASN A 234 -1.57 17.62 3.13
N VAL A 235 -0.29 17.31 2.85
CA VAL A 235 0.08 16.15 1.99
C VAL A 235 -0.42 14.84 2.61
N GLU A 236 -0.27 14.64 3.92
CA GLU A 236 -0.79 13.45 4.59
C GLU A 236 -2.33 13.38 4.56
N THR A 237 -3.01 14.50 4.70
CA THR A 237 -4.48 14.57 4.53
C THR A 237 -4.89 14.14 3.13
N LEU A 238 -4.23 14.66 2.08
CA LEU A 238 -4.50 14.26 0.69
C LEU A 238 -4.17 12.78 0.44
N ARG A 239 -3.11 12.26 1.06
CA ARG A 239 -2.78 10.83 1.00
C ARG A 239 -3.83 9.96 1.66
N ALA A 240 -4.41 10.40 2.77
CA ALA A 240 -5.48 9.65 3.44
C ALA A 240 -6.74 9.54 2.57
N LEU A 241 -7.10 10.60 1.84
CA LEU A 241 -8.27 10.62 0.95
C LEU A 241 -8.21 9.58 -0.17
N ARG A 242 -7.02 9.13 -0.57
CA ARG A 242 -6.92 8.07 -1.60
C ARG A 242 -7.54 6.73 -1.20
N LYS A 243 -7.78 6.49 0.10
CA LYS A 243 -8.46 5.28 0.58
C LYS A 243 -9.90 5.22 0.08
N ASP A 244 -10.49 6.37 -0.22
CA ASP A 244 -11.86 6.53 -0.70
C ASP A 244 -11.91 6.68 -2.23
N THR A 245 -10.87 6.23 -2.94
CA THR A 245 -10.82 6.27 -4.40
C THR A 245 -11.93 5.42 -5.01
N ALA A 246 -12.73 6.00 -5.92
CA ALA A 246 -13.75 5.26 -6.65
C ALA A 246 -13.11 4.16 -7.52
N ALA A 247 -13.66 2.95 -7.46
CA ALA A 247 -13.16 1.81 -8.24
C ALA A 247 -13.39 1.99 -9.76
N ALA A 248 -14.42 2.72 -10.15
CA ALA A 248 -14.73 3.00 -11.55
C ALA A 248 -14.27 4.40 -11.96
N MET A 249 -13.90 4.57 -13.22
CA MET A 249 -13.64 5.90 -13.79
C MET A 249 -14.91 6.76 -13.74
N LEU A 250 -14.80 7.96 -13.13
CA LEU A 250 -15.89 8.93 -12.99
C LEU A 250 -15.84 10.04 -14.05
N TRP A 251 -15.03 9.87 -15.08
CA TRP A 251 -14.88 10.81 -16.20
C TRP A 251 -14.97 10.08 -17.53
N ASP A 252 -15.30 10.82 -18.57
CA ASP A 252 -15.30 10.36 -19.96
C ASP A 252 -14.36 11.22 -20.81
N GLY A 253 -13.67 10.58 -21.78
CA GLY A 253 -12.73 11.23 -22.67
C GLY A 253 -11.42 11.68 -22.00
N MET A 254 -10.77 12.65 -22.61
CA MET A 254 -9.49 13.19 -22.15
C MET A 254 -9.68 14.41 -21.26
N PHE A 255 -8.86 14.52 -20.20
CA PHE A 255 -8.77 15.76 -19.43
C PHE A 255 -8.30 16.92 -20.32
N GLN A 256 -9.05 18.00 -20.29
CA GLN A 256 -8.71 19.21 -21.02
C GLN A 256 -7.93 20.18 -20.14
N ARG A 257 -6.85 20.71 -20.68
CA ARG A 257 -6.11 21.77 -20.03
C ARG A 257 -6.96 23.05 -19.98
N LEU A 258 -6.76 23.88 -18.97
CA LEU A 258 -7.37 25.21 -18.89
C LEU A 258 -7.18 25.93 -20.22
N PRO A 259 -8.25 26.31 -20.94
CA PRO A 259 -8.15 26.99 -22.22
C PRO A 259 -7.36 28.30 -22.12
N ARG A 260 -6.62 28.63 -23.17
CA ARG A 260 -5.85 29.88 -23.23
C ARG A 260 -4.94 30.11 -22.01
N SER A 261 -4.32 29.05 -21.51
CA SER A 261 -3.40 29.11 -20.39
C SER A 261 -1.95 28.91 -20.80
N ALA A 262 -1.04 29.59 -20.11
CA ALA A 262 0.39 29.36 -20.17
C ALA A 262 0.85 28.59 -18.93
N ALA A 263 1.72 27.59 -19.12
CA ALA A 263 2.37 26.90 -18.00
C ALA A 263 3.40 27.87 -17.37
N ARG A 264 3.32 28.06 -16.06
CA ARG A 264 4.23 28.91 -15.26
C ARG A 264 5.22 28.10 -14.46
N ALA A 265 4.77 27.03 -13.84
CA ALA A 265 5.63 26.09 -13.15
C ALA A 265 5.18 24.65 -13.47
N GLY A 266 6.14 23.74 -13.54
CA GLY A 266 5.94 22.33 -13.82
C GLY A 266 6.08 21.47 -12.59
N PHE A 267 5.52 20.26 -12.67
CA PHE A 267 5.70 19.24 -11.64
C PHE A 267 7.17 18.83 -11.55
N GLY A 268 7.69 18.81 -10.32
CA GLY A 268 9.07 18.45 -10.01
C GLY A 268 10.07 19.61 -10.05
N ASP A 269 9.64 20.84 -10.40
CA ASP A 269 10.52 22.01 -10.38
C ASP A 269 11.04 22.23 -8.95
N HIS A 270 12.37 22.39 -8.81
CA HIS A 270 13.05 22.56 -7.54
C HIS A 270 13.24 24.04 -7.25
N ARG A 271 12.80 24.52 -6.10
CA ARG A 271 12.87 25.93 -5.68
C ARG A 271 13.70 26.06 -4.42
N TYR A 272 14.76 26.86 -4.51
CA TYR A 272 15.54 27.32 -3.36
C TYR A 272 15.01 28.67 -2.90
N PHE A 273 14.85 28.82 -1.58
CA PHE A 273 14.42 30.09 -0.99
C PHE A 273 15.60 30.77 -0.32
N THR A 274 15.83 32.05 -0.66
CA THR A 274 16.84 32.88 -0.02
C THR A 274 16.19 34.06 0.66
N TYR A 275 16.73 34.45 1.81
CA TYR A 275 16.34 35.63 2.56
C TYR A 275 17.59 36.34 3.07
N GLN A 276 17.74 37.63 2.78
CA GLN A 276 18.93 38.43 3.11
C GLN A 276 20.24 37.75 2.65
N GLY A 277 20.24 37.18 1.46
CA GLY A 277 21.41 36.54 0.85
C GLY A 277 21.76 35.14 1.39
N LYS A 278 20.99 34.61 2.35
CA LYS A 278 21.20 33.25 2.88
C LYS A 278 20.09 32.30 2.42
N GLN A 279 20.45 31.07 2.08
CA GLN A 279 19.46 30.03 1.82
C GLN A 279 18.74 29.66 3.12
N VAL A 280 17.42 29.74 3.12
CA VAL A 280 16.56 29.47 4.29
C VAL A 280 15.64 28.27 4.10
N GLY A 281 15.55 27.73 2.89
CA GLY A 281 14.75 26.55 2.62
C GLY A 281 14.77 26.12 1.17
N GLU A 282 14.11 25.01 0.89
CA GLU A 282 13.87 24.47 -0.44
C GLU A 282 12.52 23.77 -0.53
N SER A 283 11.99 23.63 -1.72
CA SER A 283 10.79 22.82 -1.96
C SER A 283 10.71 22.33 -3.40
N TYR A 284 9.99 21.22 -3.59
CA TYR A 284 9.62 20.76 -4.92
C TYR A 284 8.19 21.19 -5.24
N HIS A 285 7.99 21.61 -6.49
CA HIS A 285 6.66 21.95 -6.97
C HIS A 285 5.90 20.67 -7.34
N LEU A 286 4.89 20.29 -6.56
CA LEU A 286 4.13 19.06 -6.75
C LEU A 286 2.81 19.27 -7.50
N GLY A 287 2.80 20.23 -8.44
CA GLY A 287 1.64 20.59 -9.23
C GLY A 287 2.02 21.18 -10.59
N PHE A 288 1.01 21.68 -11.29
CA PHE A 288 1.13 22.43 -12.54
C PHE A 288 0.47 23.80 -12.35
N ASP A 289 1.23 24.86 -12.46
CA ASP A 289 0.69 26.22 -12.43
C ASP A 289 0.31 26.64 -13.85
N LEU A 290 -0.98 26.85 -14.08
CA LEU A 290 -1.52 27.35 -15.33
C LEU A 290 -2.08 28.77 -15.12
N ALA A 291 -1.53 29.75 -15.82
CA ALA A 291 -2.02 31.12 -15.80
C ALA A 291 -2.85 31.41 -17.05
N SER A 292 -4.05 31.96 -16.89
CA SER A 292 -4.82 32.49 -18.02
C SER A 292 -4.03 33.62 -18.69
N VAL A 293 -3.93 33.57 -20.00
CA VAL A 293 -3.26 34.62 -20.80
C VAL A 293 -4.21 35.73 -21.27
N ARG A 294 -5.51 35.63 -20.90
CA ARG A 294 -6.53 36.67 -21.10
C ARG A 294 -7.36 36.77 -19.82
N ASN A 295 -7.69 37.99 -19.45
CA ASN A 295 -8.74 38.21 -18.45
C ASN A 295 -10.05 37.62 -19.00
N ALA A 296 -10.77 36.89 -18.15
CA ALA A 296 -12.05 36.32 -18.51
C ALA A 296 -13.06 37.41 -18.69
#